data_acb9371efb6647faab159c7a1be0536c
#
_entry.id   acb9371efb6647faab159c7a1be0536c
#
_cell.length_a   1.000
_cell.length_b   1.000
_cell.length_c   1.000
_cell.angle_alpha   90.00
_cell.angle_beta   90.00
_cell.angle_gamma   90.00
#
_symmetry.space_group_name_H-M   'P 1'
#
loop_
_entity.id
_entity.type
_entity.pdbx_description
1 polymer ?
#
loop_
_entity_poly.entity_id
_entity_poly.type
_entity_poly.pdbx_seq_one_letter_code
_entity_poly.pdbx_strand_id
1 'polypeptide(L)'
;VVFTAVVVWLMAGLGRALWPLRQRGIGVGLAFVAIAALLLSLLMVVRAVWALQGLIQPVYALGTPFNMVVYLVGAMSFVAIQTGLLLVHQLLVIEDLRLEAERDPLTGVLNRHALASRLPLSLAGWALVAVDVDHFKEVND
;
A
#
# COMPACT_ATOMS: atom_id res chain seq x y z
N VAL A 1 -28.05 9.11 -2.59
CA VAL A 1 -27.40 9.47 -3.87
C VAL A 1 -26.12 10.27 -3.62
N VAL A 2 -26.16 11.39 -2.87
CA VAL A 2 -24.98 12.24 -2.61
C VAL A 2 -23.87 11.46 -1.92
N PHE A 3 -24.19 10.70 -0.86
CA PHE A 3 -23.19 9.88 -0.14
C PHE A 3 -22.51 8.85 -1.04
N THR A 4 -23.27 8.20 -1.91
CA THR A 4 -22.74 7.21 -2.87
C THR A 4 -21.77 7.86 -3.86
N ALA A 5 -22.10 9.04 -4.38
CA ALA A 5 -21.25 9.80 -5.29
C ALA A 5 -19.93 10.20 -4.61
N VAL A 6 -19.98 10.65 -3.35
CA VAL A 6 -18.78 10.98 -2.56
C VAL A 6 -17.89 9.77 -2.34
N VAL A 7 -18.46 8.61 -2.00
CA VAL A 7 -17.69 7.36 -1.80
C VAL A 7 -17.00 6.93 -3.09
N VAL A 8 -17.71 6.94 -4.22
CA VAL A 8 -17.14 6.59 -5.53
C VAL A 8 -16.02 7.56 -5.92
N TRP A 9 -16.20 8.86 -5.69
CA TRP A 9 -15.19 9.87 -5.98
C TRP A 9 -13.93 9.70 -5.11
N LEU A 10 -14.09 9.45 -3.82
CA LEU A 10 -13.00 9.18 -2.90
C LEU A 10 -12.23 7.91 -3.30
N MET A 11 -12.93 6.85 -3.70
CA MET A 11 -12.30 5.60 -4.15
C MET A 11 -11.53 5.77 -5.45
N ALA A 12 -12.06 6.55 -6.40
CA ALA A 12 -11.34 6.89 -7.63
C ALA A 12 -10.08 7.73 -7.35
N GLY A 13 -10.16 8.67 -6.40
CA GLY A 13 -9.03 9.46 -5.93
C GLY A 13 -7.94 8.59 -5.29
N LEU A 14 -8.33 7.67 -4.42
CA LEU A 14 -7.43 6.73 -3.79
C LEU A 14 -6.73 5.84 -4.83
N GLY A 15 -7.46 5.30 -5.79
CA GLY A 15 -6.90 4.49 -6.88
C GLY A 15 -5.83 5.22 -7.68
N ARG A 16 -6.06 6.51 -8.00
CA ARG A 16 -5.07 7.36 -8.69
C ARG A 16 -3.84 7.63 -7.84
N ALA A 17 -4.01 7.91 -6.55
CA ALA A 17 -2.93 8.20 -5.63
C ALA A 17 -2.04 6.97 -5.38
N LEU A 18 -2.62 5.77 -5.38
CA LEU A 18 -1.92 4.52 -5.14
C LEU A 18 -1.27 3.91 -6.40
N TRP A 19 -1.63 4.39 -7.59
CA TRP A 19 -1.12 3.86 -8.87
C TRP A 19 0.41 3.86 -8.99
N PRO A 20 1.14 4.93 -8.58
CA PRO A 20 2.61 4.96 -8.64
C PRO A 20 3.27 3.92 -7.72
N LEU A 21 2.60 3.52 -6.65
CA LEU A 21 3.13 2.56 -5.67
C LEU A 21 3.14 1.12 -6.20
N ARG A 22 2.41 0.83 -7.28
CA ARG A 22 2.39 -0.48 -7.93
C ARG A 22 3.77 -0.92 -8.40
N GLN A 23 4.63 0.01 -8.79
CA GLN A 23 5.98 -0.27 -9.30
C GLN A 23 6.96 -0.72 -8.21
N ARG A 24 6.63 -0.52 -6.93
CA ARG A 24 7.48 -0.86 -5.78
C ARG A 24 7.23 -2.25 -5.18
N GLY A 25 6.63 -3.18 -5.93
CA GLY A 25 6.33 -4.53 -5.42
C GLY A 25 5.14 -4.63 -4.45
N ILE A 26 4.46 -3.51 -4.19
CA ILE A 26 3.32 -3.39 -3.28
C ILE A 26 1.99 -3.81 -3.95
N GLY A 27 2.07 -4.39 -5.15
CA GLY A 27 0.92 -4.66 -6.01
C GLY A 27 -0.18 -5.52 -5.36
N VAL A 28 0.18 -6.47 -4.51
CA VAL A 28 -0.80 -7.37 -3.87
C VAL A 28 -1.64 -6.61 -2.83
N GLY A 29 -1.01 -5.82 -1.97
CA GLY A 29 -1.72 -5.00 -0.97
C GLY A 29 -2.65 -3.98 -1.64
N LEU A 30 -2.18 -3.31 -2.70
CA LEU A 30 -2.99 -2.38 -3.48
C LEU A 30 -4.16 -3.05 -4.18
N ALA A 31 -3.96 -4.25 -4.75
CA ALA A 31 -5.04 -5.01 -5.37
C ALA A 31 -6.12 -5.38 -4.35
N PHE A 32 -5.72 -5.80 -3.15
CA PHE A 32 -6.63 -6.13 -2.07
C PHE A 32 -7.50 -4.93 -1.66
N VAL A 33 -6.89 -3.76 -1.45
CA VAL A 33 -7.60 -2.52 -1.12
C VAL A 33 -8.54 -2.12 -2.26
N ALA A 34 -8.08 -2.20 -3.52
CA ALA A 34 -8.88 -1.83 -4.69
C ALA A 34 -10.09 -2.75 -4.86
N ILE A 35 -9.95 -4.06 -4.69
CA ILE A 35 -11.05 -5.02 -4.78
C ILE A 35 -12.08 -4.75 -3.67
N ALA A 36 -11.64 -4.58 -2.42
CA ALA A 36 -12.53 -4.27 -1.31
C ALA A 36 -13.30 -2.96 -1.53
N ALA A 37 -12.63 -1.93 -2.04
CA ALA A 37 -13.24 -0.64 -2.35
C ALA A 37 -14.25 -0.73 -3.50
N LEU A 38 -13.95 -1.51 -4.55
CA LEU A 38 -14.88 -1.74 -5.66
C LEU A 38 -16.13 -2.49 -5.22
N LEU A 39 -15.99 -3.54 -4.40
CA LEU A 39 -17.10 -4.29 -3.86
C LEU A 39 -18.00 -3.41 -3.00
N LEU A 40 -17.42 -2.59 -2.13
CA LEU A 40 -18.17 -1.65 -1.32
C LEU A 40 -18.90 -0.61 -2.18
N SER A 41 -18.24 -0.07 -3.20
CA SER A 41 -18.84 0.90 -4.13
C SER A 41 -20.00 0.31 -4.89
N LEU A 42 -19.86 -0.91 -5.40
CA LEU A 42 -20.92 -1.64 -6.10
C LEU A 42 -22.13 -1.87 -5.18
N LEU A 43 -21.90 -2.33 -3.96
CA LEU A 43 -22.94 -2.52 -2.96
C LEU A 43 -23.70 -1.23 -2.69
N MET A 44 -23.00 -0.09 -2.55
CA MET A 44 -23.61 1.21 -2.32
C MET A 44 -24.43 1.71 -3.52
N VAL A 45 -23.97 1.43 -4.74
CA VAL A 45 -24.74 1.75 -5.97
C VAL A 45 -26.03 0.94 -6.03
N VAL A 46 -25.95 -0.39 -5.82
CA VAL A 46 -27.15 -1.25 -5.80
C VAL A 46 -28.16 -0.78 -4.76
N ARG A 47 -27.66 -0.46 -3.56
CA ARG A 47 -28.50 0.08 -2.50
C ARG A 47 -29.18 1.40 -2.90
N ALA A 48 -28.44 2.31 -3.52
CA ALA A 48 -28.98 3.60 -3.96
C ALA A 48 -30.07 3.45 -5.01
N VAL A 49 -29.89 2.55 -5.98
CA VAL A 49 -30.89 2.24 -7.01
C VAL A 49 -32.17 1.68 -6.38
N TRP A 50 -32.05 0.74 -5.46
CA TRP A 50 -33.21 0.15 -4.78
C TRP A 50 -33.94 1.15 -3.89
N ALA A 51 -33.20 2.05 -3.23
CA ALA A 51 -33.81 3.13 -2.45
C ALA A 51 -34.62 4.10 -3.34
N LEU A 52 -34.13 4.41 -4.52
CA LEU A 52 -34.82 5.27 -5.48
C LEU A 52 -36.11 4.60 -6.02
N GLN A 53 -36.12 3.28 -6.11
CA GLN A 53 -37.31 2.52 -6.53
C GLN A 53 -38.31 2.27 -5.40
N GLY A 54 -38.03 2.76 -4.19
CA GLY A 54 -38.91 2.52 -3.02
C GLY A 54 -38.93 1.08 -2.52
N LEU A 55 -37.97 0.24 -3.00
CA LEU A 55 -37.88 -1.19 -2.66
C LEU A 55 -37.22 -1.43 -1.29
N ILE A 56 -36.58 -0.42 -0.73
CA ILE A 56 -35.87 -0.53 0.55
C ILE A 56 -36.50 0.41 1.57
N GLN A 57 -36.72 -0.10 2.76
CA GLN A 57 -37.08 0.70 3.93
C GLN A 57 -36.00 1.72 4.26
N PRO A 58 -36.38 2.85 4.90
CA PRO A 58 -35.39 3.88 5.32
C PRO A 58 -34.20 3.30 6.09
N VAL A 59 -33.05 3.98 6.00
CA VAL A 59 -31.76 3.54 6.59
C VAL A 59 -31.86 3.17 8.08
N TYR A 60 -32.77 3.79 8.82
CA TYR A 60 -33.00 3.54 10.24
C TYR A 60 -33.85 2.30 10.53
N ALA A 61 -34.44 1.64 9.52
CA ALA A 61 -35.10 0.37 9.70
C ALA A 61 -34.05 -0.76 9.78
N LEU A 62 -33.32 -0.82 10.91
CA LEU A 62 -32.26 -1.80 11.16
C LEU A 62 -32.73 -3.25 11.17
N GLY A 63 -34.03 -3.47 11.34
CA GLY A 63 -34.61 -4.82 11.50
C GLY A 63 -34.80 -5.62 10.21
N THR A 64 -34.50 -5.08 9.03
CA THR A 64 -34.64 -5.85 7.79
C THR A 64 -33.39 -6.67 7.51
N PRO A 65 -33.52 -7.97 7.15
CA PRO A 65 -32.36 -8.82 6.82
C PRO A 65 -31.46 -8.21 5.77
N PHE A 66 -32.02 -7.50 4.79
CA PHE A 66 -31.26 -6.81 3.76
C PHE A 66 -30.34 -5.71 4.34
N ASN A 67 -30.84 -4.85 5.20
CA ASN A 67 -30.06 -3.81 5.83
C ASN A 67 -28.96 -4.39 6.72
N MET A 68 -29.22 -5.47 7.44
CA MET A 68 -28.20 -6.18 8.24
C MET A 68 -27.04 -6.67 7.37
N VAL A 69 -27.34 -7.30 6.24
CA VAL A 69 -26.30 -7.75 5.29
C VAL A 69 -25.48 -6.57 4.75
N VAL A 70 -26.14 -5.48 4.37
CA VAL A 70 -25.46 -4.28 3.87
C VAL A 70 -24.50 -3.69 4.92
N TYR A 71 -24.93 -3.60 6.18
CA TYR A 71 -24.06 -3.11 7.25
C TYR A 71 -22.92 -4.06 7.55
N LEU A 72 -23.18 -5.37 7.57
CA LEU A 72 -22.13 -6.36 7.80
C LEU A 72 -21.05 -6.31 6.71
N VAL A 73 -21.46 -6.34 5.44
CA VAL A 73 -20.55 -6.25 4.29
C VAL A 73 -19.79 -4.91 4.30
N GLY A 74 -20.49 -3.83 4.64
CA GLY A 74 -19.87 -2.50 4.78
C GLY A 74 -18.78 -2.49 5.86
N ALA A 75 -19.06 -3.04 7.04
CA ALA A 75 -18.11 -3.15 8.13
C ALA A 75 -16.90 -4.02 7.76
N MET A 76 -17.13 -5.19 7.16
CA MET A 76 -16.03 -6.07 6.69
C MET A 76 -15.19 -5.39 5.63
N SER A 77 -15.80 -4.68 4.68
CA SER A 77 -15.06 -3.94 3.66
C SER A 77 -14.23 -2.80 4.25
N PHE A 78 -14.75 -2.11 5.26
CA PHE A 78 -14.01 -1.07 5.98
C PHE A 78 -12.77 -1.65 6.67
N VAL A 79 -12.91 -2.75 7.40
CA VAL A 79 -11.78 -3.44 8.05
C VAL A 79 -10.76 -3.90 7.02
N ALA A 80 -11.20 -4.47 5.90
CA ALA A 80 -10.32 -4.93 4.82
C ALA A 80 -9.51 -3.77 4.21
N ILE A 81 -10.15 -2.62 3.97
CA ILE A 81 -9.47 -1.43 3.45
C ILE A 81 -8.42 -0.93 4.43
N GLN A 82 -8.77 -0.80 5.72
CA GLN A 82 -7.86 -0.34 6.76
C GLN A 82 -6.65 -1.27 6.92
N THR A 83 -6.90 -2.59 6.93
CA THR A 83 -5.83 -3.58 7.01
C THR A 83 -4.92 -3.50 5.79
N GLY A 84 -5.48 -3.37 4.59
CA GLY A 84 -4.70 -3.22 3.36
C GLY A 84 -3.85 -1.96 3.34
N LEU A 85 -4.37 -0.83 3.78
CA LEU A 85 -3.61 0.42 3.89
C LEU A 85 -2.48 0.31 4.92
N LEU A 86 -2.74 -0.34 6.06
CA LEU A 86 -1.71 -0.59 7.08
C LEU A 86 -0.56 -1.45 6.52
N LEU A 87 -0.89 -2.52 5.79
CA LEU A 87 0.12 -3.37 5.14
C LEU A 87 0.95 -2.59 4.13
N VAL A 88 0.32 -1.76 3.29
CA VAL A 88 1.04 -0.90 2.34
C VAL A 88 1.98 0.05 3.08
N HIS A 89 1.51 0.69 4.15
CA HIS A 89 2.32 1.59 4.96
C HIS A 89 3.53 0.86 5.57
N GLN A 90 3.33 -0.33 6.17
CA GLN A 90 4.42 -1.13 6.73
C GLN A 90 5.47 -1.50 5.67
N LEU A 91 5.04 -1.90 4.46
CA LEU A 91 5.98 -2.23 3.38
C LEU A 91 6.81 -1.03 2.94
N LEU A 92 6.23 0.17 2.89
CA LEU A 92 6.96 1.40 2.59
C LEU A 92 8.00 1.72 3.66
N VAL A 93 7.61 1.64 4.95
CA VAL A 93 8.52 1.89 6.07
C VAL A 93 9.68 0.88 6.08
N ILE A 94 9.40 -0.40 5.84
CA ILE A 94 10.43 -1.43 5.78
C ILE A 94 11.43 -1.15 4.64
N GLU A 95 10.95 -0.72 3.47
CA GLU A 95 11.82 -0.40 2.35
C GLU A 95 12.69 0.84 2.64
N ASP A 96 12.14 1.87 3.27
CA ASP A 96 12.89 3.07 3.66
C ASP A 96 13.97 2.71 4.70
N LEU A 97 13.63 1.92 5.73
CA LEU A 97 14.59 1.43 6.72
C LEU A 97 15.68 0.55 6.10
N ARG A 98 15.32 -0.26 5.11
CA ARG A 98 16.28 -1.06 4.37
C ARG A 98 17.27 -0.19 3.61
N LEU A 99 16.80 0.85 2.92
CA LEU A 99 17.65 1.79 2.18
C LEU A 99 18.59 2.55 3.12
N GLU A 100 18.13 2.96 4.30
CA GLU A 100 18.97 3.56 5.32
C GLU A 100 20.01 2.57 5.86
N ALA A 101 19.62 1.31 6.14
CA ALA A 101 20.53 0.27 6.63
C ALA A 101 21.56 -0.18 5.60
N GLU A 102 21.37 0.09 4.31
CA GLU A 102 22.33 -0.24 3.25
C GLU A 102 23.45 0.80 3.07
N ARG A 103 23.36 1.94 3.74
CA ARG A 103 24.37 3.02 3.63
C ARG A 103 25.22 3.14 4.88
N ASP A 104 26.46 3.52 4.67
CA ASP A 104 27.34 3.95 5.76
C ASP A 104 26.94 5.35 6.23
N PRO A 105 26.69 5.55 7.54
CA PRO A 105 26.16 6.83 8.05
C PRO A 105 27.18 7.99 7.95
N LEU A 106 28.46 7.72 7.84
CA LEU A 106 29.50 8.75 7.76
C LEU A 106 29.76 9.19 6.32
N THR A 107 29.82 8.24 5.41
CA THR A 107 30.22 8.51 4.02
C THR A 107 29.06 8.52 3.03
N GLY A 108 27.90 7.97 3.40
CA GLY A 108 26.73 7.86 2.54
C GLY A 108 26.85 6.81 1.42
N VAL A 109 27.99 6.15 1.29
CA VAL A 109 28.20 5.07 0.31
C VAL A 109 27.55 3.78 0.78
N LEU A 110 27.38 2.80 -0.12
CA LEU A 110 26.87 1.49 0.24
C LEU A 110 27.83 0.80 1.23
N ASN A 111 27.27 0.29 2.32
CA ASN A 111 28.06 -0.46 3.28
C ASN A 111 28.36 -1.89 2.76
N ARG A 112 29.20 -2.62 3.49
CA ARG A 112 29.62 -3.97 3.12
C ARG A 112 28.44 -4.93 2.92
N HIS A 113 27.41 -4.81 3.73
CA HIS A 113 26.22 -5.67 3.64
C HIS A 113 25.42 -5.41 2.35
N ALA A 114 25.21 -4.15 2.03
CA ALA A 114 24.53 -3.74 0.79
C ALA A 114 25.33 -4.13 -0.45
N LEU A 115 26.66 -4.00 -0.41
CA LEU A 115 27.51 -4.44 -1.51
C LEU A 115 27.31 -5.94 -1.77
N ALA A 116 27.38 -6.77 -0.72
CA ALA A 116 27.24 -8.21 -0.85
C ALA A 116 25.86 -8.64 -1.40
N SER A 117 24.78 -7.93 -1.02
CA SER A 117 23.41 -8.22 -1.46
C SER A 117 23.10 -7.76 -2.89
N ARG A 118 23.86 -6.77 -3.41
CA ARG A 118 23.65 -6.19 -4.74
C ARG A 118 24.58 -6.73 -5.81
N LEU A 119 25.61 -7.49 -5.42
CA LEU A 119 26.50 -8.12 -6.39
C LEU A 119 25.72 -9.14 -7.23
N PRO A 120 25.88 -9.13 -8.57
CA PRO A 120 25.25 -10.11 -9.42
C PRO A 120 25.85 -11.51 -9.17
N LEU A 121 25.04 -12.56 -9.38
CA LEU A 121 25.48 -13.94 -9.25
C LEU A 121 26.64 -14.30 -10.19
N SER A 122 26.79 -13.58 -11.30
CA SER A 122 27.90 -13.72 -12.24
C SER A 122 28.59 -12.39 -12.38
N LEU A 123 29.92 -12.37 -12.14
CA LEU A 123 30.78 -11.21 -12.33
C LEU A 123 31.40 -11.15 -13.72
N ALA A 124 30.95 -11.96 -14.66
CA ALA A 124 31.44 -11.93 -16.04
C ALA A 124 31.23 -10.53 -16.65
N GLY A 125 32.31 -9.92 -17.12
CA GLY A 125 32.30 -8.56 -17.66
C GLY A 125 32.36 -7.44 -16.62
N TRP A 126 32.54 -7.75 -15.33
CA TRP A 126 32.74 -6.78 -14.25
C TRP A 126 34.22 -6.70 -13.84
N ALA A 127 34.63 -5.53 -13.41
CA ALA A 127 35.92 -5.32 -12.74
C ALA A 127 35.68 -4.83 -11.32
N LEU A 128 36.39 -5.39 -10.35
CA LEU A 128 36.40 -4.93 -8.96
C LEU A 128 37.70 -4.13 -8.72
N VAL A 129 37.51 -2.92 -8.25
CA VAL A 129 38.65 -2.07 -7.80
C VAL A 129 38.55 -1.93 -6.29
N ALA A 130 39.54 -2.45 -5.58
CA ALA A 130 39.68 -2.24 -4.14
C ALA A 130 40.64 -1.06 -3.90
N VAL A 131 40.19 -0.11 -3.07
CA VAL A 131 41.01 1.05 -2.67
C VAL A 131 41.11 1.05 -1.15
N ASP A 132 42.29 1.17 -0.64
CA ASP A 132 42.58 1.34 0.79
C ASP A 132 43.34 2.65 1.01
N VAL A 133 43.12 3.30 2.15
CA VAL A 133 43.81 4.53 2.53
C VAL A 133 45.02 4.15 3.38
N ASP A 134 46.20 4.39 2.82
CA ASP A 134 47.44 4.13 3.53
C ASP A 134 47.55 5.07 4.75
N HIS A 135 48.06 4.55 5.87
CA HIS A 135 48.21 5.28 7.13
C HIS A 135 46.93 5.92 7.70
N PHE A 136 45.72 5.34 7.40
CA PHE A 136 44.43 5.90 7.84
C PHE A 136 44.39 6.17 9.35
N LYS A 137 45.01 5.33 10.16
CA LYS A 137 45.04 5.47 11.62
C LYS A 137 45.76 6.76 12.06
N GLU A 138 46.83 7.13 11.40
CA GLU A 138 47.60 8.35 11.71
C GLU A 138 46.85 9.64 11.34
N VAL A 139 45.91 9.54 10.42
CA VAL A 139 45.05 10.66 9.98
C VAL A 139 43.85 10.83 10.86
N ASN A 140 43.38 9.72 11.49
CA ASN A 140 42.14 9.69 12.26
C ASN A 140 42.38 9.90 13.78
N ASP A 141 43.59 9.70 14.29
CA ASP A 141 44.00 9.98 15.68
C ASP A 141 44.38 11.47 15.85
#